data_db5582dbbfec13e0dae579ccb07e54fd
#
_entry.id   db5582dbbfec13e0dae579ccb07e54fd
#
_cell.length_a   1.000
_cell.length_b   1.000
_cell.length_c   1.000
_cell.angle_alpha   90.00
_cell.angle_beta   90.00
_cell.angle_gamma   90.00
#
_symmetry.space_group_name_H-M   'P 1'
#
loop_
_entity.id
_entity.type
_entity.pdbx_description
1 polymer ?
#
loop_
_entity_poly.entity_id
_entity_poly.type
_entity_poly.pdbx_seq_one_letter_code
_entity_poly.pdbx_strand_id
1 'polypeptide(L)'
;MRLLLHLIFFLSLSFNSELLAQNLFKSFVFQMPMEEAKLLLNKDSKILKNLSFGGGTIYAVRKKSLVGRDDKLVSMNLGSKKNLNLDQAATYMKKSRAYFESKKFKTVYAQENWSKPELIKKNLPCIRFVDPEKTVVVEVDPRGQGSVYNVFITFYNYDWFLKKAFGKE
;
A
#
# COMPACT_ATOMS: atom_id res chain seq x y z
N MET A 1 39.20 -27.26 51.11
CA MET A 1 39.38 -26.71 49.76
C MET A 1 38.08 -26.98 48.98
N ARG A 2 37.16 -26.00 48.96
CA ARG A 2 35.86 -26.09 48.31
C ARG A 2 35.92 -25.35 46.99
N LEU A 3 35.85 -26.08 45.89
CA LEU A 3 35.75 -25.52 44.55
C LEU A 3 34.30 -25.03 44.33
N LEU A 4 34.11 -23.73 44.23
CA LEU A 4 32.84 -23.14 43.84
C LEU A 4 32.77 -23.13 42.33
N LEU A 5 31.99 -24.02 41.76
CA LEU A 5 31.68 -24.00 40.32
C LEU A 5 30.63 -22.89 40.06
N HIS A 6 31.07 -21.80 39.48
CA HIS A 6 30.13 -20.77 38.99
C HIS A 6 29.60 -21.21 37.63
N LEU A 7 28.40 -21.75 37.64
CA LEU A 7 27.61 -22.03 36.43
C LEU A 7 27.06 -20.69 35.90
N ILE A 8 27.78 -20.08 34.98
CA ILE A 8 27.26 -18.90 34.25
C ILE A 8 26.21 -19.40 33.29
N PHE A 9 24.96 -19.24 33.70
CA PHE A 9 23.80 -19.46 32.82
C PHE A 9 23.71 -18.26 31.87
N PHE A 10 24.31 -18.40 30.68
CA PHE A 10 24.05 -17.48 29.59
C PHE A 10 22.59 -17.66 29.17
N LEU A 11 21.69 -16.84 29.74
CA LEU A 11 20.39 -16.58 29.15
C LEU A 11 20.65 -15.89 27.82
N SER A 12 20.70 -16.64 26.73
CA SER A 12 20.52 -16.13 25.39
C SER A 12 19.08 -15.59 25.29
N LEU A 13 18.92 -14.34 25.64
CA LEU A 13 17.75 -13.55 25.25
C LEU A 13 17.77 -13.50 23.73
N SER A 14 17.18 -14.52 23.12
CA SER A 14 16.73 -14.44 21.75
C SER A 14 15.71 -13.30 21.72
N PHE A 15 16.18 -12.11 21.38
CA PHE A 15 15.31 -11.05 20.91
C PHE A 15 14.68 -11.57 19.59
N ASN A 16 13.62 -12.38 19.74
CA ASN A 16 12.63 -12.46 18.71
C ASN A 16 12.09 -11.04 18.60
N SER A 17 12.69 -10.23 17.74
CA SER A 17 11.99 -9.10 17.17
C SER A 17 10.79 -9.72 16.45
N GLU A 18 9.69 -9.90 17.19
CA GLU A 18 8.39 -10.01 16.56
C GLU A 18 8.33 -8.76 15.68
N LEU A 19 8.57 -8.97 14.40
CA LEU A 19 8.24 -7.96 13.41
C LEU A 19 6.75 -7.70 13.64
N LEU A 20 6.45 -6.62 14.37
CA LEU A 20 5.07 -6.18 14.57
C LEU A 20 4.44 -6.17 13.19
N ALA A 21 3.50 -7.08 13.01
CA ALA A 21 2.87 -7.33 11.73
C ALA A 21 2.25 -6.01 11.25
N GLN A 22 2.92 -5.32 10.32
CA GLN A 22 2.53 -4.00 9.87
C GLN A 22 1.35 -4.11 8.92
N ASN A 23 0.22 -3.52 9.31
CA ASN A 23 -0.96 -3.48 8.48
C ASN A 23 -0.69 -2.66 7.21
N LEU A 24 -0.85 -3.28 6.04
CA LEU A 24 -0.85 -2.58 4.75
C LEU A 24 -2.18 -1.84 4.55
N PHE A 25 -3.26 -2.56 4.71
CA PHE A 25 -4.60 -2.02 4.52
C PHE A 25 -5.65 -2.94 5.15
N LYS A 26 -6.48 -2.41 6.06
CA LYS A 26 -7.49 -3.18 6.81
C LYS A 26 -6.85 -4.41 7.49
N SER A 27 -7.36 -5.61 7.22
CA SER A 27 -6.83 -6.86 7.77
C SER A 27 -5.65 -7.43 6.98
N PHE A 28 -5.20 -6.77 5.91
CA PHE A 28 -4.07 -7.24 5.13
C PHE A 28 -2.76 -6.74 5.73
N VAL A 29 -1.89 -7.68 6.04
CA VAL A 29 -0.62 -7.45 6.74
C VAL A 29 0.55 -7.69 5.79
N PHE A 30 1.61 -6.89 5.91
CA PHE A 30 2.85 -7.11 5.17
C PHE A 30 3.46 -8.47 5.55
N GLN A 31 3.92 -9.22 4.56
CA GLN A 31 4.49 -10.56 4.70
C GLN A 31 3.51 -11.67 5.14
N MET A 32 2.20 -11.39 5.19
CA MET A 32 1.25 -12.48 5.40
C MET A 32 1.30 -13.49 4.24
N PRO A 33 1.02 -14.78 4.48
CA PRO A 33 0.95 -15.78 3.42
C PRO A 33 -0.07 -15.40 2.35
N MET A 34 0.25 -15.57 1.07
CA MET A 34 -0.64 -15.22 -0.04
C MET A 34 -1.97 -15.99 0.00
N GLU A 35 -1.96 -17.23 0.50
CA GLU A 35 -3.20 -18.01 0.65
C GLU A 35 -4.12 -17.40 1.70
N GLU A 36 -3.58 -16.93 2.81
CA GLU A 36 -4.36 -16.20 3.83
C GLU A 36 -4.93 -14.89 3.26
N ALA A 37 -4.12 -14.12 2.53
CA ALA A 37 -4.59 -12.91 1.85
C ALA A 37 -5.74 -13.19 0.88
N LYS A 38 -5.70 -14.30 0.13
CA LYS A 38 -6.79 -14.73 -0.76
C LYS A 38 -8.06 -15.11 0.01
N LEU A 39 -7.92 -15.78 1.16
CA LEU A 39 -9.05 -16.12 2.03
C LEU A 39 -9.72 -14.86 2.59
N LEU A 40 -8.96 -13.89 3.07
CA LEU A 40 -9.46 -12.60 3.53
C LEU A 40 -10.18 -11.84 2.40
N LEU A 41 -9.62 -11.84 1.20
CA LEU A 41 -10.25 -11.21 0.03
C LEU A 41 -11.63 -11.82 -0.27
N ASN A 42 -11.77 -13.12 -0.17
CA ASN A 42 -13.03 -13.82 -0.40
C ASN A 42 -14.05 -13.52 0.73
N LYS A 43 -13.62 -13.58 1.97
CA LYS A 43 -14.43 -13.31 3.16
C LYS A 43 -15.02 -11.91 3.12
N ASP A 44 -14.19 -10.90 2.85
CA ASP A 44 -14.57 -9.48 2.91
C ASP A 44 -14.97 -8.90 1.55
N SER A 45 -15.25 -9.75 0.57
CA SER A 45 -15.44 -9.35 -0.84
C SER A 45 -16.50 -8.27 -1.06
N LYS A 46 -17.58 -8.23 -0.27
CA LYS A 46 -18.63 -7.19 -0.37
C LYS A 46 -18.08 -5.80 -0.01
N ILE A 47 -17.33 -5.72 1.08
CA ILE A 47 -16.73 -4.46 1.57
C ILE A 47 -15.61 -4.02 0.62
N LEU A 48 -14.75 -4.96 0.23
CA LEU A 48 -13.57 -4.69 -0.58
C LEU A 48 -13.87 -4.29 -2.04
N LYS A 49 -15.10 -4.51 -2.51
CA LYS A 49 -15.57 -4.06 -3.84
C LYS A 49 -16.14 -2.64 -3.86
N ASN A 50 -16.30 -1.96 -2.72
CA ASN A 50 -16.95 -0.66 -2.61
C ASN A 50 -16.22 0.24 -1.61
N LEU A 51 -14.91 0.42 -1.80
CA LEU A 51 -14.09 1.27 -0.96
C LEU A 51 -14.15 2.72 -1.45
N SER A 52 -14.20 3.68 -0.54
CA SER A 52 -14.16 5.11 -0.89
C SER A 52 -12.96 5.78 -0.22
N PHE A 53 -12.25 6.56 -1.03
CA PHE A 53 -11.17 7.44 -0.59
C PHE A 53 -11.48 8.86 -1.06
N GLY A 54 -12.47 9.47 -0.40
CA GLY A 54 -13.05 10.75 -0.76
C GLY A 54 -14.41 10.63 -1.47
N GLY A 55 -15.32 11.56 -1.21
CA GLY A 55 -16.71 11.49 -1.61
C GLY A 55 -16.94 11.21 -3.09
N GLY A 56 -17.72 10.17 -3.41
CA GLY A 56 -18.07 9.75 -4.76
C GLY A 56 -16.99 8.95 -5.50
N THR A 57 -15.81 8.70 -4.90
CA THR A 57 -14.84 7.76 -5.45
C THR A 57 -15.18 6.34 -5.03
N ILE A 58 -15.06 5.37 -5.92
CA ILE A 58 -15.28 3.95 -5.60
C ILE A 58 -14.14 3.13 -6.16
N TYR A 59 -13.45 2.44 -5.26
CA TYR A 59 -12.35 1.54 -5.57
C TYR A 59 -12.70 0.11 -5.20
N ALA A 60 -11.99 -0.83 -5.80
CA ALA A 60 -12.17 -2.25 -5.54
C ALA A 60 -10.84 -2.97 -5.39
N VAL A 61 -10.78 -3.88 -4.41
CA VAL A 61 -9.76 -4.92 -4.32
C VAL A 61 -10.23 -6.11 -5.16
N ARG A 62 -9.37 -6.59 -6.03
CA ARG A 62 -9.58 -7.75 -6.90
C ARG A 62 -8.48 -8.79 -6.62
N LYS A 63 -8.63 -10.00 -7.15
CA LYS A 63 -7.58 -11.03 -7.00
C LYS A 63 -6.19 -10.53 -7.45
N LYS A 64 -6.13 -9.76 -8.54
CA LYS A 64 -4.90 -9.14 -9.05
C LYS A 64 -4.40 -7.94 -8.21
N SER A 65 -5.16 -7.51 -7.21
CA SER A 65 -4.77 -6.43 -6.30
C SER A 65 -3.75 -6.88 -5.26
N LEU A 66 -3.66 -8.17 -4.99
CA LEU A 66 -2.71 -8.75 -4.07
C LEU A 66 -1.39 -8.99 -4.82
N VAL A 67 -0.35 -8.28 -4.45
CA VAL A 67 0.99 -8.43 -5.03
C VAL A 67 1.86 -9.21 -4.06
N GLY A 68 2.33 -10.38 -4.51
CA GLY A 68 3.16 -11.28 -3.71
C GLY A 68 4.61 -11.33 -4.21
N ARG A 69 5.51 -11.65 -3.28
CA ARG A 69 6.88 -12.10 -3.54
C ARG A 69 7.18 -13.23 -2.57
N ASP A 70 7.74 -14.34 -3.07
CA ASP A 70 8.09 -15.52 -2.25
C ASP A 70 6.88 -16.01 -1.41
N ASP A 71 5.72 -16.16 -2.08
CA ASP A 71 4.43 -16.55 -1.49
C ASP A 71 3.92 -15.66 -0.33
N LYS A 72 4.47 -14.46 -0.17
CA LYS A 72 4.08 -13.48 0.86
C LYS A 72 3.58 -12.19 0.24
N LEU A 73 2.57 -11.58 0.86
CA LEU A 73 1.99 -10.30 0.44
C LEU A 73 2.99 -9.16 0.67
N VAL A 74 3.36 -8.43 -0.38
CA VAL A 74 4.28 -7.29 -0.28
C VAL A 74 3.62 -5.94 -0.56
N SER A 75 2.53 -5.91 -1.30
CA SER A 75 1.75 -4.69 -1.52
C SER A 75 0.33 -5.01 -1.95
N MET A 76 -0.55 -4.00 -1.83
CA MET A 76 -1.93 -4.08 -2.30
C MET A 76 -2.24 -2.94 -3.27
N ASN A 77 -2.82 -3.26 -4.41
CA ASN A 77 -3.17 -2.30 -5.44
C ASN A 77 -4.69 -2.31 -5.69
N LEU A 78 -5.36 -1.23 -5.32
CA LEU A 78 -6.79 -1.03 -5.52
C LEU A 78 -7.01 -0.22 -6.78
N GLY A 79 -7.89 -0.68 -7.67
CA GLY A 79 -8.26 0.09 -8.87
C GLY A 79 -9.62 0.74 -8.73
N SER A 80 -9.83 1.88 -9.42
CA SER A 80 -11.17 2.44 -9.57
C SER A 80 -12.13 1.38 -10.10
N LYS A 81 -13.35 1.35 -9.55
CA LYS A 81 -14.34 0.30 -9.90
C LYS A 81 -14.85 0.45 -11.31
N LYS A 82 -14.92 1.69 -11.82
CA LYS A 82 -15.36 2.04 -13.16
C LYS A 82 -14.21 2.56 -13.99
N ASN A 83 -14.32 2.41 -15.30
CA ASN A 83 -13.52 3.16 -16.23
C ASN A 83 -13.89 4.65 -16.13
N LEU A 84 -12.91 5.52 -16.21
CA LEU A 84 -13.02 6.95 -16.05
C LEU A 84 -12.59 7.64 -17.34
N ASN A 85 -13.15 8.81 -17.64
CA ASN A 85 -12.52 9.73 -18.59
C ASN A 85 -11.43 10.53 -17.86
N LEU A 86 -10.70 11.41 -18.59
CA LEU A 86 -9.58 12.17 -18.04
C LEU A 86 -9.99 13.07 -16.87
N ASP A 87 -11.11 13.79 -16.98
CA ASP A 87 -11.61 14.71 -15.94
C ASP A 87 -12.06 13.95 -14.69
N GLN A 88 -12.70 12.80 -14.88
CA GLN A 88 -13.08 11.91 -13.79
C GLN A 88 -11.83 11.35 -13.09
N ALA A 89 -10.80 10.96 -13.83
CA ALA A 89 -9.54 10.50 -13.24
C ALA A 89 -8.88 11.61 -12.42
N ALA A 90 -8.80 12.84 -12.96
CA ALA A 90 -8.30 14.00 -12.22
C ALA A 90 -9.12 14.27 -10.95
N THR A 91 -10.45 14.13 -11.02
CA THR A 91 -11.34 14.27 -9.87
C THR A 91 -11.06 13.19 -8.81
N TYR A 92 -10.86 11.94 -9.22
CA TYR A 92 -10.50 10.84 -8.32
C TYR A 92 -9.16 11.11 -7.61
N MET A 93 -8.15 11.59 -8.36
CA MET A 93 -6.84 11.96 -7.82
C MET A 93 -6.97 13.03 -6.73
N LYS A 94 -7.66 14.15 -7.02
CA LYS A 94 -7.89 15.24 -6.07
C LYS A 94 -8.61 14.77 -4.80
N LYS A 95 -9.67 13.99 -4.96
CA LYS A 95 -10.47 13.49 -3.82
C LYS A 95 -9.69 12.50 -2.95
N SER A 96 -8.93 11.60 -3.57
CA SER A 96 -8.08 10.67 -2.84
C SER A 96 -6.94 11.40 -2.11
N ARG A 97 -6.35 12.43 -2.71
CA ARG A 97 -5.39 13.30 -2.04
C ARG A 97 -5.99 13.93 -0.79
N ALA A 98 -7.10 14.64 -0.92
CA ALA A 98 -7.77 15.27 0.21
C ALA A 98 -8.14 14.27 1.32
N TYR A 99 -8.55 13.06 0.94
CA TYR A 99 -8.83 11.99 1.90
C TYR A 99 -7.60 11.61 2.72
N PHE A 100 -6.46 11.31 2.08
CA PHE A 100 -5.26 10.89 2.81
C PHE A 100 -4.70 12.03 3.66
N GLU A 101 -4.67 13.26 3.16
CA GLU A 101 -4.27 14.44 3.92
C GLU A 101 -5.18 14.68 5.15
N SER A 102 -6.51 14.48 5.02
CA SER A 102 -7.45 14.55 6.15
C SER A 102 -7.21 13.46 7.20
N LYS A 103 -6.59 12.36 6.82
CA LYS A 103 -6.16 11.26 7.71
C LYS A 103 -4.74 11.46 8.25
N LYS A 104 -4.19 12.68 8.13
CA LYS A 104 -2.84 13.06 8.59
C LYS A 104 -1.69 12.36 7.86
N PHE A 105 -1.94 11.74 6.72
CA PHE A 105 -0.87 11.26 5.86
C PHE A 105 -0.10 12.47 5.30
N LYS A 106 1.23 12.41 5.35
CA LYS A 106 2.09 13.44 4.80
C LYS A 106 2.34 13.20 3.32
N THR A 107 2.03 14.17 2.46
CA THR A 107 2.44 14.14 1.06
C THR A 107 3.97 14.29 0.97
N VAL A 108 4.65 13.29 0.42
CA VAL A 108 6.11 13.26 0.25
C VAL A 108 6.54 13.42 -1.20
N TYR A 109 5.63 13.21 -2.13
CA TYR A 109 5.81 13.45 -3.56
C TYR A 109 4.46 13.76 -4.20
N ALA A 110 4.43 14.73 -5.11
CA ALA A 110 3.26 15.01 -5.93
C ALA A 110 3.68 15.48 -7.32
N GLN A 111 3.21 14.80 -8.35
CA GLN A 111 3.20 15.26 -9.74
C GLN A 111 1.74 15.46 -10.14
N GLU A 112 1.32 16.71 -10.28
CA GLU A 112 -0.11 17.05 -10.41
C GLU A 112 -0.58 17.31 -11.84
N ASN A 113 0.24 17.01 -12.83
CA ASN A 113 -0.07 17.30 -14.23
C ASN A 113 -0.94 16.21 -14.89
N TRP A 114 -2.13 15.98 -14.33
CA TRP A 114 -3.07 14.97 -14.84
C TRP A 114 -3.75 15.36 -16.15
N SER A 115 -3.68 16.62 -16.56
CA SER A 115 -4.31 17.09 -17.79
C SER A 115 -3.55 16.69 -19.06
N LYS A 116 -2.36 16.10 -18.92
CA LYS A 116 -1.53 15.66 -20.05
C LYS A 116 -1.57 14.14 -20.20
N PRO A 117 -2.35 13.61 -21.16
CA PRO A 117 -2.47 12.16 -21.38
C PRO A 117 -1.13 11.46 -21.60
N GLU A 118 -0.15 12.15 -22.21
CA GLU A 118 1.18 11.61 -22.47
C GLU A 118 1.94 11.29 -21.17
N LEU A 119 1.76 12.11 -20.13
CA LEU A 119 2.37 11.88 -18.83
C LEU A 119 1.69 10.72 -18.10
N ILE A 120 0.35 10.61 -18.20
CA ILE A 120 -0.39 9.48 -17.65
C ILE A 120 0.06 8.17 -18.31
N LYS A 121 0.18 8.17 -19.65
CA LYS A 121 0.65 7.00 -20.41
C LYS A 121 2.05 6.55 -19.97
N LYS A 122 2.91 7.48 -19.55
CA LYS A 122 4.24 7.19 -19.02
C LYS A 122 4.22 6.80 -17.52
N ASN A 123 3.05 6.72 -16.89
CA ASN A 123 2.89 6.50 -15.45
C ASN A 123 3.68 7.48 -14.58
N LEU A 124 3.87 8.72 -15.04
CA LEU A 124 4.63 9.75 -14.32
C LEU A 124 3.78 10.50 -13.27
N PRO A 125 2.51 10.85 -13.56
CA PRO A 125 1.69 11.54 -12.56
C PRO A 125 1.34 10.61 -11.42
N CYS A 126 1.89 10.87 -10.26
CA CYS A 126 1.51 10.18 -9.03
C CYS A 126 1.61 11.10 -7.81
N ILE A 127 0.93 10.70 -6.74
CA ILE A 127 1.07 11.30 -5.42
C ILE A 127 1.49 10.20 -4.47
N ARG A 128 2.46 10.47 -3.61
CA ARG A 128 2.91 9.55 -2.54
C ARG A 128 2.67 10.18 -1.19
N PHE A 129 2.18 9.37 -0.30
CA PHE A 129 1.92 9.72 1.08
C PHE A 129 2.63 8.74 2.00
N VAL A 130 2.96 9.23 3.19
CA VAL A 130 3.46 8.42 4.30
C VAL A 130 2.54 8.63 5.49
N ASP A 131 2.13 7.56 6.15
CA ASP A 131 1.34 7.62 7.37
C ASP A 131 2.13 8.28 8.54
N PRO A 132 1.47 8.77 9.59
CA PRO A 132 2.12 9.43 10.71
C PRO A 132 3.19 8.57 11.40
N GLU A 133 2.93 7.28 11.50
CA GLU A 133 3.80 6.30 12.17
C GLU A 133 4.95 5.80 11.28
N LYS A 134 5.00 6.20 10.00
CA LYS A 134 5.95 5.73 9.00
C LYS A 134 5.95 4.21 8.84
N THR A 135 4.78 3.62 8.81
CA THR A 135 4.58 2.18 8.60
C THR A 135 4.13 1.86 7.19
N VAL A 136 3.40 2.79 6.54
CA VAL A 136 2.80 2.60 5.23
C VAL A 136 3.14 3.75 4.28
N VAL A 137 3.50 3.39 3.05
CA VAL A 137 3.50 4.30 1.90
C VAL A 137 2.25 4.04 1.08
N VAL A 138 1.53 5.11 0.74
CA VAL A 138 0.41 5.06 -0.20
C VAL A 138 0.78 5.82 -1.46
N GLU A 139 0.63 5.16 -2.59
CA GLU A 139 0.81 5.77 -3.91
C GLU A 139 -0.53 5.84 -4.63
N VAL A 140 -0.88 7.01 -5.18
CA VAL A 140 -2.08 7.21 -5.98
C VAL A 140 -1.65 7.64 -7.38
N ASP A 141 -2.01 6.85 -8.39
CA ASP A 141 -1.61 7.08 -9.77
C ASP A 141 -2.76 6.81 -10.76
N PRO A 142 -2.91 7.64 -11.80
CA PRO A 142 -3.79 7.36 -12.92
C PRO A 142 -3.05 6.52 -13.97
N ARG A 143 -3.76 5.57 -14.58
CA ARG A 143 -3.26 4.77 -15.71
C ARG A 143 -4.30 4.70 -16.79
N GLY A 144 -3.87 4.69 -18.04
CA GLY A 144 -4.77 4.57 -19.17
C GLY A 144 -4.28 5.28 -20.40
N GLN A 145 -5.11 5.25 -21.45
CA GLN A 145 -4.84 5.91 -22.72
C GLN A 145 -6.17 6.21 -23.46
N GLY A 146 -6.12 7.17 -24.37
CA GLY A 146 -7.29 7.56 -25.15
C GLY A 146 -8.39 8.12 -24.25
N SER A 147 -9.55 7.50 -24.24
CA SER A 147 -10.73 7.90 -23.46
C SER A 147 -10.94 7.08 -22.17
N VAL A 148 -10.06 6.12 -21.87
CA VAL A 148 -10.25 5.17 -20.76
C VAL A 148 -9.10 5.24 -19.78
N TYR A 149 -9.43 5.63 -18.57
CA TYR A 149 -8.49 5.74 -17.45
C TYR A 149 -8.99 4.96 -16.24
N ASN A 150 -8.04 4.58 -15.39
CA ASN A 150 -8.30 4.07 -14.06
C ASN A 150 -7.37 4.78 -13.08
N VAL A 151 -7.84 5.02 -11.87
CA VAL A 151 -6.99 5.51 -10.78
C VAL A 151 -6.71 4.34 -9.85
N PHE A 152 -5.45 4.18 -9.49
CA PHE A 152 -4.99 3.14 -8.58
C PHE A 152 -4.53 3.76 -7.27
N ILE A 153 -4.74 3.02 -6.19
CA ILE A 153 -4.20 3.31 -4.87
C ILE A 153 -3.42 2.08 -4.45
N THR A 154 -2.11 2.24 -4.24
CA THR A 154 -1.24 1.13 -3.84
C THR A 154 -0.70 1.38 -2.44
N PHE A 155 -0.82 0.37 -1.58
CA PHE A 155 -0.31 0.37 -0.22
C PHE A 155 0.96 -0.48 -0.17
N TYR A 156 2.02 0.07 0.38
CA TYR A 156 3.31 -0.58 0.58
C TYR A 156 3.71 -0.50 2.06
N ASN A 157 4.42 -1.49 2.54
CA ASN A 157 5.18 -1.33 3.76
C ASN A 157 6.26 -0.25 3.56
N TYR A 158 6.44 0.63 4.56
CA TYR A 158 7.34 1.78 4.45
C TYR A 158 8.80 1.35 4.21
N ASP A 159 9.32 0.45 5.02
CA ASP A 159 10.72 0.02 4.93
C ASP A 159 11.00 -0.75 3.63
N TRP A 160 10.07 -1.63 3.26
CA TRP A 160 10.17 -2.35 1.99
C TRP A 160 10.14 -1.40 0.79
N PHE A 161 9.28 -0.37 0.83
CA PHE A 161 9.23 0.64 -0.21
C PHE A 161 10.54 1.42 -0.33
N LEU A 162 11.15 1.82 0.79
CA LEU A 162 12.42 2.54 0.79
C LEU A 162 13.56 1.68 0.23
N LYS A 163 13.63 0.41 0.64
CA LYS A 163 14.61 -0.53 0.08
C LYS A 163 14.47 -0.65 -1.43
N LYS A 164 13.25 -0.85 -1.93
CA LYS A 164 12.97 -0.95 -3.36
C LYS A 164 13.27 0.34 -4.13
N ALA A 165 12.91 1.50 -3.58
CA ALA A 165 13.04 2.79 -4.25
C ALA A 165 14.49 3.30 -4.32
N PHE A 166 15.32 2.96 -3.32
CA PHE A 166 16.67 3.48 -3.17
C PHE A 166 17.78 2.42 -3.32
N GLY A 167 17.43 1.20 -3.76
CA GLY A 167 18.39 0.14 -4.02
C GLY A 167 19.20 -0.31 -2.79
N LYS A 168 18.67 -0.10 -1.60
CA LYS A 168 19.26 -0.60 -0.35
C LYS A 168 18.72 -2.00 -0.11
N GLU A 169 19.24 -2.97 -0.84
CA GLU A 169 19.09 -4.39 -0.50
C GLU A 169 20.04 -4.78 0.62
#